data_30350b115dca5f58664f25b6e46f5f98
#
_entry.id   30350b115dca5f58664f25b6e46f5f98
#
_cell.length_a   1.000
_cell.length_b   1.000
_cell.length_c   1.000
_cell.angle_alpha   90.00
_cell.angle_beta   90.00
_cell.angle_gamma   90.00
#
_symmetry.space_group_name_H-M   'P 1'
#
loop_
_entity.id
_entity.type
_entity.pdbx_description
1 polymer ?
#
loop_
_entity_poly.entity_id
_entity_poly.type
_entity_poly.pdbx_seq_one_letter_code
_entity_poly.pdbx_strand_id
1 'polypeptide(L)'
;FAEAMAEGRSKAQAASLRGLKKQTWAKKLDGQFDRTTPRTELTWLPLEAANLRKGDVVLVEAGDTIPADGEVIDGVASVDESAITGESAPVIRESGGDFSAVTGGTRVLSDWIVVRVAVNPGETFVDRMIAMVENAKRHKTPNEIALTILLVALTIVFLGVVVTLLPFSLFSVQTSGAGEPVSLVVLVALLVCLIPTTIAGLLSAIGVAGMSRMMQANVIATSGRAV
;
A
#
# COMPACT_ATOMS: atom_id res chain seq x y z
N PHE A 1 -12.06 7.08 -13.01
CA PHE A 1 -11.08 8.14 -12.81
C PHE A 1 -10.71 8.31 -11.32
N ALA A 2 -11.72 8.46 -10.43
CA ALA A 2 -11.51 8.61 -8.99
C ALA A 2 -10.79 7.38 -8.36
N GLU A 3 -11.12 6.18 -8.79
CA GLU A 3 -10.47 4.93 -8.36
C GLU A 3 -9.01 4.88 -8.80
N ALA A 4 -8.72 5.24 -10.04
CA ALA A 4 -7.35 5.29 -10.58
C ALA A 4 -6.47 6.33 -9.86
N MET A 5 -7.04 7.45 -9.42
CA MET A 5 -6.33 8.44 -8.60
C MET A 5 -6.01 7.90 -7.20
N ALA A 6 -6.93 7.14 -6.59
CA ALA A 6 -6.72 6.53 -5.29
C ALA A 6 -5.64 5.46 -5.34
N GLU A 7 -5.67 4.57 -6.34
CA GLU A 7 -4.63 3.58 -6.58
C GLU A 7 -3.28 4.22 -6.93
N GLY A 8 -3.28 5.33 -7.66
CA GLY A 8 -2.07 6.07 -7.98
C GLY A 8 -1.36 6.62 -6.75
N ARG A 9 -2.11 7.07 -5.74
CA ARG A 9 -1.54 7.58 -4.48
C ARG A 9 -0.95 6.47 -3.61
N SER A 10 -1.64 5.34 -3.47
CA SER A 10 -1.10 4.19 -2.71
C SER A 10 0.17 3.62 -3.36
N LYS A 11 0.21 3.55 -4.71
CA LYS A 11 1.43 3.18 -5.46
C LYS A 11 2.56 4.20 -5.29
N ALA A 12 2.25 5.50 -5.23
CA ALA A 12 3.25 6.54 -4.97
C ALA A 12 3.83 6.43 -3.55
N GLN A 13 3.03 6.09 -2.55
CA GLN A 13 3.51 5.83 -1.18
C GLN A 13 4.39 4.57 -1.13
N ALA A 14 3.99 3.47 -1.77
CA ALA A 14 4.84 2.29 -1.90
C ALA A 14 6.16 2.61 -2.63
N ALA A 15 6.13 3.47 -3.64
CA ALA A 15 7.33 3.94 -4.34
C ALA A 15 8.23 4.81 -3.45
N SER A 16 7.67 5.63 -2.56
CA SER A 16 8.47 6.40 -1.60
C SER A 16 9.15 5.50 -0.56
N LEU A 17 8.46 4.46 -0.07
CA LEU A 17 9.06 3.44 0.81
C LEU A 17 10.18 2.67 0.10
N ARG A 18 10.02 2.35 -1.18
CA ARG A 18 11.10 1.76 -1.99
C ARG A 18 12.27 2.73 -2.18
N GLY A 19 12.01 4.03 -2.20
CA GLY A 19 13.04 5.06 -2.26
C GLY A 19 13.95 5.08 -1.03
N LEU A 20 13.48 4.66 0.14
CA LEU A 20 14.29 4.49 1.34
C LEU A 20 15.30 3.33 1.20
N LYS A 21 15.04 2.41 0.30
CA LYS A 21 15.92 1.27 -0.05
C LYS A 21 17.00 1.62 -1.08
N LYS A 22 17.18 2.90 -1.45
CA LYS A 22 18.21 3.28 -2.42
C LYS A 22 19.58 2.83 -1.92
N GLN A 23 20.25 2.03 -2.79
CA GLN A 23 21.67 1.64 -2.77
C GLN A 23 22.44 2.07 -1.50
N THR A 24 22.08 1.45 -0.38
CA THR A 24 22.81 1.66 0.87
C THR A 24 24.01 0.73 0.85
N TRP A 25 25.19 1.30 1.07
CA TRP A 25 26.42 0.54 1.25
C TRP A 25 26.56 0.17 2.71
N ALA A 26 26.94 -1.07 2.96
CA ALA A 26 27.23 -1.59 4.27
C ALA A 26 28.75 -1.76 4.45
N LYS A 27 29.24 -1.46 5.62
CA LYS A 27 30.60 -1.76 6.05
C LYS A 27 30.60 -3.14 6.68
N LYS A 28 30.64 -4.20 5.86
CA LYS A 28 30.65 -5.58 6.35
C LYS A 28 32.01 -5.89 6.97
N LEU A 29 32.01 -6.35 8.24
CA LEU A 29 33.22 -6.75 8.92
C LEU A 29 33.81 -8.03 8.29
N ASP A 30 35.13 -8.04 8.13
CA ASP A 30 35.84 -9.20 7.61
C ASP A 30 36.20 -10.15 8.76
N GLY A 31 35.81 -11.41 8.62
CA GLY A 31 36.06 -12.44 9.62
C GLY A 31 35.02 -12.53 10.77
N GLN A 32 35.41 -13.24 11.83
CA GLN A 32 34.59 -13.35 13.03
C GLN A 32 34.78 -12.09 13.89
N PHE A 33 33.65 -11.44 14.21
CA PHE A 33 33.68 -10.29 15.11
C PHE A 33 33.95 -10.73 16.55
N ASP A 34 34.96 -10.12 17.17
CA ASP A 34 35.28 -10.27 18.59
C ASP A 34 35.09 -8.91 19.31
N ARG A 35 34.25 -8.88 20.34
CA ARG A 35 34.00 -7.68 21.16
C ARG A 35 35.24 -7.10 21.84
N THR A 36 36.31 -7.89 21.98
CA THR A 36 37.58 -7.43 22.57
C THR A 36 38.41 -6.62 21.62
N THR A 37 38.10 -6.66 20.31
CA THR A 37 38.87 -5.93 19.27
C THR A 37 38.49 -4.46 19.31
N PRO A 38 39.48 -3.54 19.50
CA PRO A 38 39.22 -2.11 19.45
C PRO A 38 38.61 -1.69 18.09
N ARG A 39 37.68 -0.73 18.11
CA ARG A 39 37.05 -0.22 16.89
C ARG A 39 38.03 0.17 15.80
N THR A 40 39.16 0.76 16.18
CA THR A 40 40.22 1.22 15.26
C THR A 40 40.90 0.09 14.50
N GLU A 41 40.78 -1.14 14.96
CA GLU A 41 41.36 -2.35 14.34
C GLU A 41 40.32 -3.16 13.54
N LEU A 42 39.04 -2.75 13.56
CA LEU A 42 37.99 -3.41 12.78
C LEU A 42 38.24 -3.15 11.29
N THR A 43 38.47 -4.22 10.55
CA THR A 43 38.55 -4.19 9.08
C THR A 43 37.21 -4.52 8.48
N TRP A 44 36.79 -3.74 7.48
CA TRP A 44 35.55 -3.92 6.79
C TRP A 44 35.68 -3.80 5.28
N LEU A 45 34.79 -4.44 4.56
CA LEU A 45 34.65 -4.37 3.11
C LEU A 45 33.34 -3.70 2.76
N PRO A 46 33.33 -2.79 1.76
CA PRO A 46 32.08 -2.21 1.29
C PRO A 46 31.26 -3.26 0.54
N LEU A 47 30.00 -3.44 0.95
CA LEU A 47 29.05 -4.36 0.35
C LEU A 47 27.73 -3.66 0.14
N GLU A 48 27.06 -3.88 -0.99
CA GLU A 48 25.68 -3.41 -1.16
C GLU A 48 24.75 -4.09 -0.15
N ALA A 49 23.87 -3.34 0.49
CA ALA A 49 22.92 -3.85 1.48
C ALA A 49 22.04 -5.00 0.93
N ALA A 50 21.75 -4.98 -0.37
CA ALA A 50 21.01 -6.05 -1.06
C ALA A 50 21.76 -7.41 -1.08
N ASN A 51 23.07 -7.41 -0.88
CA ASN A 51 23.90 -8.61 -0.87
C ASN A 51 24.20 -9.15 0.54
N LEU A 52 23.77 -8.43 1.59
CA LEU A 52 23.90 -8.90 2.96
C LEU A 52 23.07 -10.17 3.18
N ARG A 53 23.53 -11.02 4.09
CA ARG A 53 22.83 -12.25 4.49
C ARG A 53 22.66 -12.27 5.99
N LYS A 54 21.67 -13.02 6.44
CA LYS A 54 21.45 -13.28 7.85
C LYS A 54 22.72 -13.85 8.49
N GLY A 55 23.14 -13.24 9.58
CA GLY A 55 24.37 -13.56 10.29
C GLY A 55 25.59 -12.69 9.92
N ASP A 56 25.53 -11.94 8.83
CA ASP A 56 26.58 -10.97 8.51
C ASP A 56 26.68 -9.90 9.60
N VAL A 57 27.88 -9.42 9.84
CA VAL A 57 28.15 -8.38 10.84
C VAL A 57 28.60 -7.12 10.14
N VAL A 58 27.96 -6.00 10.47
CA VAL A 58 28.23 -4.70 9.85
C VAL A 58 28.53 -3.64 10.89
N LEU A 59 29.47 -2.75 10.56
CA LEU A 59 29.75 -1.54 11.33
C LEU A 59 28.88 -0.42 10.78
N VAL A 60 28.22 0.32 11.67
CA VAL A 60 27.40 1.49 11.32
C VAL A 60 27.82 2.65 12.21
N GLU A 61 28.21 3.76 11.60
CA GLU A 61 28.74 4.94 12.27
C GLU A 61 27.79 6.14 12.12
N ALA A 62 28.03 7.19 12.90
CA ALA A 62 27.28 8.42 12.81
C ALA A 62 27.20 8.95 11.36
N GLY A 63 25.99 9.21 10.89
CA GLY A 63 25.69 9.62 9.52
C GLY A 63 25.37 8.49 8.57
N ASP A 64 25.69 7.25 8.91
CA ASP A 64 25.36 6.08 8.10
C ASP A 64 23.88 5.70 8.24
N THR A 65 23.35 5.05 7.22
CA THR A 65 22.02 4.39 7.27
C THR A 65 22.23 2.92 7.63
N ILE A 66 21.45 2.40 8.56
CA ILE A 66 21.45 0.99 8.93
C ILE A 66 21.01 0.17 7.70
N PRO A 67 21.87 -0.76 7.22
CA PRO A 67 21.66 -1.39 5.90
C PRO A 67 20.60 -2.49 5.88
N ALA A 68 20.32 -3.11 7.04
CA ALA A 68 19.34 -4.20 7.18
C ALA A 68 18.84 -4.30 8.61
N ASP A 69 17.72 -4.98 8.80
CA ASP A 69 17.21 -5.29 10.15
C ASP A 69 18.18 -6.21 10.86
N GLY A 70 18.42 -5.93 12.13
CA GLY A 70 19.40 -6.69 12.89
C GLY A 70 19.35 -6.43 14.39
N GLU A 71 20.35 -6.95 15.05
CA GLU A 71 20.58 -6.80 16.48
C GLU A 71 21.94 -6.14 16.73
N VAL A 72 21.94 -5.12 17.56
CA VAL A 72 23.20 -4.49 18.03
C VAL A 72 23.93 -5.47 18.92
N ILE A 73 25.11 -5.88 18.52
CA ILE A 73 25.96 -6.81 19.25
C ILE A 73 27.08 -6.11 20.01
N ASP A 74 27.41 -4.87 19.61
CA ASP A 74 28.40 -4.03 20.29
C ASP A 74 28.16 -2.55 20.00
N GLY A 75 28.62 -1.66 20.91
CA GLY A 75 28.46 -0.23 20.81
C GLY A 75 27.14 0.30 21.32
N VAL A 76 26.99 1.63 21.24
CA VAL A 76 25.77 2.37 21.58
C VAL A 76 25.66 3.55 20.64
N ALA A 77 24.47 3.84 20.14
CA ALA A 77 24.24 4.96 19.23
C ALA A 77 22.83 5.54 19.39
N SER A 78 22.72 6.83 19.06
CA SER A 78 21.43 7.47 18.87
C SER A 78 20.99 7.27 17.42
N VAL A 79 19.76 6.76 17.24
CA VAL A 79 19.21 6.38 15.93
C VAL A 79 17.93 7.18 15.66
N ASP A 80 17.86 7.77 14.49
CA ASP A 80 16.64 8.39 13.97
C ASP A 80 15.79 7.33 13.26
N GLU A 81 14.66 7.01 13.85
CA GLU A 81 13.68 6.06 13.32
C GLU A 81 12.46 6.75 12.72
N SER A 82 12.47 8.07 12.58
CA SER A 82 11.33 8.88 12.13
C SER A 82 10.78 8.45 10.76
N ALA A 83 11.66 7.96 9.89
CA ALA A 83 11.27 7.46 8.57
C ALA A 83 10.38 6.18 8.65
N ILE A 84 10.43 5.45 9.75
CA ILE A 84 9.69 4.20 9.98
C ILE A 84 8.54 4.42 10.97
N THR A 85 8.82 5.01 12.13
CA THR A 85 7.85 5.19 13.21
C THR A 85 7.04 6.47 13.10
N GLY A 86 7.54 7.46 12.36
CA GLY A 86 6.99 8.82 12.30
C GLY A 86 7.33 9.68 13.53
N GLU A 87 8.04 9.13 14.52
CA GLU A 87 8.45 9.86 15.72
C GLU A 87 9.78 10.59 15.48
N SER A 88 9.81 11.89 15.75
CA SER A 88 11.01 12.72 15.53
C SER A 88 12.06 12.60 16.63
N ALA A 89 11.73 11.99 17.77
CA ALA A 89 12.66 11.82 18.87
C ALA A 89 13.64 10.67 18.58
N PRO A 90 14.97 10.90 18.66
CA PRO A 90 15.94 9.83 18.49
C PRO A 90 15.83 8.76 19.58
N VAL A 91 16.06 7.52 19.20
CA VAL A 91 16.06 6.36 20.12
C VAL A 91 17.49 5.90 20.35
N ILE A 92 17.82 5.60 21.62
CA ILE A 92 19.13 4.99 21.93
C ILE A 92 19.04 3.50 21.63
N ARG A 93 20.01 3.01 20.88
CA ARG A 93 20.20 1.60 20.56
C ARG A 93 21.54 1.12 21.09
N GLU A 94 21.52 0.01 21.82
CA GLU A 94 22.72 -0.52 22.49
C GLU A 94 22.73 -2.06 22.47
N SER A 95 23.91 -2.64 22.72
CA SER A 95 24.04 -4.08 22.76
C SER A 95 23.42 -4.68 24.01
N GLY A 96 22.57 -5.69 23.82
CA GLY A 96 21.89 -6.44 24.89
C GLY A 96 20.56 -5.80 25.33
N GLY A 97 19.63 -6.66 25.75
CA GLY A 97 18.31 -6.25 26.21
C GLY A 97 17.34 -5.77 25.13
N ASP A 98 16.33 -5.01 25.55
CA ASP A 98 15.20 -4.63 24.71
C ASP A 98 15.55 -3.55 23.67
N PHE A 99 16.67 -2.86 23.82
CA PHE A 99 17.12 -1.80 22.94
C PHE A 99 18.10 -2.23 21.86
N SER A 100 18.36 -3.54 21.74
CA SER A 100 19.32 -4.09 20.78
C SER A 100 18.77 -4.21 19.35
N ALA A 101 17.45 -4.24 19.16
CA ALA A 101 16.86 -4.38 17.84
C ALA A 101 16.96 -3.08 17.02
N VAL A 102 17.39 -3.21 15.76
CA VAL A 102 17.47 -2.07 14.81
C VAL A 102 16.81 -2.43 13.49
N THR A 103 16.25 -1.40 12.84
CA THR A 103 15.53 -1.53 11.58
C THR A 103 16.33 -0.92 10.43
N GLY A 104 16.44 -1.65 9.32
CA GLY A 104 17.09 -1.18 8.11
C GLY A 104 16.37 0.06 7.53
N GLY A 105 17.17 1.02 7.05
CA GLY A 105 16.67 2.30 6.54
C GLY A 105 16.61 3.43 7.56
N THR A 106 16.84 3.15 8.85
CA THR A 106 17.00 4.17 9.90
C THR A 106 18.42 4.74 9.90
N ARG A 107 18.61 5.92 10.48
CA ARG A 107 19.89 6.65 10.41
C ARG A 107 20.53 6.77 11.78
N VAL A 108 21.82 6.45 11.86
CA VAL A 108 22.62 6.68 13.05
C VAL A 108 23.00 8.16 13.14
N LEU A 109 22.68 8.82 14.27
CA LEU A 109 22.95 10.24 14.49
C LEU A 109 24.24 10.50 15.25
N SER A 110 24.58 9.64 16.21
CA SER A 110 25.80 9.78 17.02
C SER A 110 26.43 8.42 17.28
N ASP A 111 27.73 8.43 17.51
CA ASP A 111 28.52 7.25 17.89
C ASP A 111 28.53 6.14 16.83
N TRP A 112 28.57 4.91 17.26
CA TRP A 112 28.66 3.75 16.37
C TRP A 112 28.05 2.51 17.03
N ILE A 113 27.62 1.60 16.18
CA ILE A 113 27.12 0.26 16.57
C ILE A 113 27.64 -0.80 15.62
N VAL A 114 27.83 -1.99 16.13
CA VAL A 114 28.03 -3.21 15.34
C VAL A 114 26.72 -4.00 15.33
N VAL A 115 26.22 -4.26 14.15
CA VAL A 115 24.91 -4.89 13.94
C VAL A 115 25.11 -6.26 13.30
N ARG A 116 24.51 -7.29 13.90
CA ARG A 116 24.36 -8.60 13.27
C ARG A 116 23.05 -8.63 12.52
N VAL A 117 23.10 -8.86 11.22
CA VAL A 117 21.95 -8.93 10.34
C VAL A 117 21.06 -10.12 10.73
N ALA A 118 19.79 -9.86 10.96
CA ALA A 118 18.82 -10.86 11.43
C ALA A 118 17.97 -11.48 10.31
N VAL A 119 17.89 -10.83 9.15
CA VAL A 119 17.00 -11.21 8.05
C VAL A 119 17.74 -11.26 6.71
N ASN A 120 17.22 -12.03 5.76
CA ASN A 120 17.73 -12.00 4.39
C ASN A 120 17.12 -10.84 3.58
N PRO A 121 17.73 -10.46 2.44
CA PRO A 121 17.14 -9.51 1.51
C PRO A 121 15.74 -9.94 1.06
N GLY A 122 14.80 -9.01 1.09
CA GLY A 122 13.39 -9.28 0.81
C GLY A 122 12.54 -9.62 2.04
N GLU A 123 13.16 -9.86 3.20
CA GLU A 123 12.47 -10.19 4.45
C GLU A 123 12.52 -9.05 5.49
N THR A 124 13.06 -7.88 5.12
CA THR A 124 13.16 -6.74 6.04
C THR A 124 11.76 -6.24 6.44
N PHE A 125 11.69 -5.53 7.56
CA PHE A 125 10.45 -4.89 8.02
C PHE A 125 9.82 -4.01 6.93
N VAL A 126 10.64 -3.22 6.23
CA VAL A 126 10.21 -2.38 5.11
C VAL A 126 9.70 -3.22 3.93
N ASP A 127 10.35 -4.36 3.61
CA ASP A 127 9.86 -5.28 2.57
C ASP A 127 8.50 -5.86 2.91
N ARG A 128 8.30 -6.26 4.16
CA ARG A 128 7.01 -6.75 4.64
C ARG A 128 5.93 -5.68 4.58
N MET A 129 6.25 -4.44 4.96
CA MET A 129 5.31 -3.31 4.82
C MET A 129 4.93 -3.07 3.36
N ILE A 130 5.90 -3.03 2.45
CA ILE A 130 5.65 -2.88 1.01
C ILE A 130 4.78 -4.03 0.50
N ALA A 131 5.11 -5.27 0.87
CA ALA A 131 4.33 -6.45 0.47
C ALA A 131 2.89 -6.41 1.01
N MET A 132 2.67 -5.94 2.24
CA MET A 132 1.33 -5.75 2.80
C MET A 132 0.53 -4.70 2.01
N VAL A 133 1.16 -3.58 1.64
CA VAL A 133 0.50 -2.52 0.84
C VAL A 133 0.21 -3.01 -0.59
N GLU A 134 1.14 -3.71 -1.23
CA GLU A 134 0.99 -4.20 -2.60
C GLU A 134 0.05 -5.41 -2.71
N ASN A 135 0.09 -6.32 -1.73
CA ASN A 135 -0.74 -7.52 -1.70
C ASN A 135 -2.10 -7.33 -1.01
N ALA A 136 -2.39 -6.13 -0.51
CA ALA A 136 -3.70 -5.80 0.04
C ALA A 136 -4.77 -5.97 -1.05
N LYS A 137 -5.19 -7.23 -1.27
CA LYS A 137 -6.28 -7.56 -2.17
C LYS A 137 -7.53 -6.89 -1.64
N ARG A 138 -8.08 -6.02 -2.46
CA ARG A 138 -9.34 -5.36 -2.20
C ARG A 138 -10.45 -6.39 -2.07
N HIS A 139 -10.89 -6.63 -0.85
CA HIS A 139 -12.12 -7.35 -0.60
C HIS A 139 -13.30 -6.37 -0.72
N LYS A 140 -14.27 -6.73 -1.58
CA LYS A 140 -15.52 -5.97 -1.67
C LYS A 140 -16.28 -6.11 -0.35
N THR A 141 -16.80 -5.00 0.17
CA THR A 141 -17.65 -5.03 1.35
C THR A 141 -18.96 -5.78 1.06
N PRO A 142 -19.63 -6.38 2.06
CA PRO A 142 -20.93 -7.02 1.88
C PRO A 142 -21.96 -6.09 1.24
N ASN A 143 -21.95 -4.81 1.60
CA ASN A 143 -22.84 -3.79 1.02
C ASN A 143 -22.54 -3.52 -0.46
N GLU A 144 -21.27 -3.52 -0.87
CA GLU A 144 -20.89 -3.40 -2.29
C GLU A 144 -21.36 -4.60 -3.11
N ILE A 145 -21.26 -5.80 -2.55
CA ILE A 145 -21.74 -7.03 -3.19
C ILE A 145 -23.25 -6.95 -3.35
N ALA A 146 -23.99 -6.61 -2.29
CA ALA A 146 -25.44 -6.48 -2.31
C ALA A 146 -25.90 -5.42 -3.34
N LEU A 147 -25.23 -4.26 -3.37
CA LEU A 147 -25.54 -3.19 -4.32
C LEU A 147 -25.23 -3.60 -5.75
N THR A 148 -24.14 -4.32 -5.98
CA THR A 148 -23.79 -4.83 -7.32
C THR A 148 -24.83 -5.83 -7.81
N ILE A 149 -25.30 -6.74 -6.94
CA ILE A 149 -26.36 -7.70 -7.26
C ILE A 149 -27.67 -6.97 -7.60
N LEU A 150 -28.04 -5.97 -6.80
CA LEU A 150 -29.24 -5.15 -7.05
C LEU A 150 -29.17 -4.44 -8.40
N LEU A 151 -28.02 -3.79 -8.71
CA LEU A 151 -27.84 -3.07 -9.97
C LEU A 151 -27.91 -4.02 -11.18
N VAL A 152 -27.29 -5.19 -11.09
CA VAL A 152 -27.34 -6.20 -12.15
C VAL A 152 -28.77 -6.72 -12.33
N ALA A 153 -29.46 -7.05 -11.25
CA ALA A 153 -30.84 -7.52 -11.30
C ALA A 153 -31.78 -6.48 -11.93
N LEU A 154 -31.70 -5.21 -11.50
CA LEU A 154 -32.48 -4.12 -12.09
C LEU A 154 -32.16 -3.91 -13.57
N THR A 155 -30.88 -3.99 -13.96
CA THR A 155 -30.49 -3.84 -15.36
C THR A 155 -31.10 -4.94 -16.23
N ILE A 156 -31.10 -6.19 -15.76
CA ILE A 156 -31.73 -7.32 -16.47
C ILE A 156 -33.23 -7.10 -16.62
N VAL A 157 -33.92 -6.70 -15.54
CA VAL A 157 -35.35 -6.42 -15.56
C VAL A 157 -35.67 -5.28 -16.53
N PHE A 158 -34.91 -4.17 -16.47
CA PHE A 158 -35.16 -3.02 -17.34
C PHE A 158 -34.86 -3.34 -18.81
N LEU A 159 -33.81 -4.11 -19.09
CA LEU A 159 -33.54 -4.57 -20.43
C LEU A 159 -34.67 -5.45 -20.96
N GLY A 160 -35.18 -6.37 -20.14
CA GLY A 160 -36.35 -7.21 -20.48
C GLY A 160 -37.59 -6.40 -20.79
N VAL A 161 -37.90 -5.39 -19.97
CA VAL A 161 -39.04 -4.49 -20.18
C VAL A 161 -38.89 -3.69 -21.47
N VAL A 162 -37.72 -3.09 -21.72
CA VAL A 162 -37.49 -2.27 -22.92
C VAL A 162 -37.55 -3.11 -24.20
N VAL A 163 -37.01 -4.34 -24.18
CA VAL A 163 -37.03 -5.23 -25.33
C VAL A 163 -38.48 -5.71 -25.62
N THR A 164 -39.27 -5.98 -24.60
CA THR A 164 -40.67 -6.44 -24.78
C THR A 164 -41.63 -5.30 -25.10
N LEU A 165 -41.30 -4.06 -24.76
CA LEU A 165 -42.16 -2.89 -24.99
C LEU A 165 -42.39 -2.64 -26.49
N LEU A 166 -41.38 -2.85 -27.34
CA LEU A 166 -41.53 -2.64 -28.80
C LEU A 166 -42.60 -3.59 -29.42
N PRO A 167 -42.47 -4.93 -29.33
CA PRO A 167 -43.47 -5.82 -29.88
C PRO A 167 -44.85 -5.63 -29.24
N PHE A 168 -44.91 -5.30 -27.96
CA PHE A 168 -46.17 -5.01 -27.29
C PHE A 168 -46.83 -3.73 -27.86
N SER A 169 -46.10 -2.65 -28.07
CA SER A 169 -46.62 -1.42 -28.65
C SER A 169 -47.08 -1.62 -30.10
N LEU A 170 -46.32 -2.37 -30.91
CA LEU A 170 -46.72 -2.75 -32.27
C LEU A 170 -48.03 -3.52 -32.29
N PHE A 171 -48.16 -4.55 -31.45
CA PHE A 171 -49.39 -5.36 -31.32
C PHE A 171 -50.60 -4.48 -30.87
N SER A 172 -50.39 -3.60 -29.88
CA SER A 172 -51.43 -2.72 -29.37
C SER A 172 -51.97 -1.78 -30.45
N VAL A 173 -51.10 -1.14 -31.26
CA VAL A 173 -51.51 -0.24 -32.35
C VAL A 173 -52.20 -1.01 -33.44
N GLN A 174 -51.75 -2.23 -33.80
CA GLN A 174 -52.39 -3.06 -34.79
C GLN A 174 -53.81 -3.50 -34.38
N THR A 175 -53.98 -3.80 -33.06
CA THR A 175 -55.28 -4.29 -32.55
C THR A 175 -56.27 -3.15 -32.32
N SER A 176 -55.82 -1.99 -31.86
CA SER A 176 -56.69 -0.85 -31.56
C SER A 176 -56.98 -0.01 -32.81
N GLY A 177 -56.17 -0.07 -33.85
CA GLY A 177 -56.25 0.76 -35.03
C GLY A 177 -55.97 2.27 -34.76
N ALA A 178 -55.41 2.60 -33.63
CA ALA A 178 -55.15 3.97 -33.19
C ALA A 178 -53.80 4.10 -32.49
N GLY A 179 -53.18 5.28 -32.63
CA GLY A 179 -51.86 5.61 -32.03
C GLY A 179 -50.68 5.25 -32.93
N GLU A 180 -49.49 5.51 -32.42
CA GLU A 180 -48.22 5.17 -33.09
C GLU A 180 -47.36 4.24 -32.19
N PRO A 181 -46.64 3.29 -32.77
CA PRO A 181 -45.77 2.42 -31.99
C PRO A 181 -44.61 3.21 -31.38
N VAL A 182 -44.11 2.76 -30.26
CA VAL A 182 -42.98 3.39 -29.57
C VAL A 182 -41.74 3.36 -30.47
N SER A 183 -41.14 4.54 -30.72
CA SER A 183 -39.95 4.62 -31.56
C SER A 183 -38.72 4.07 -30.89
N LEU A 184 -37.74 3.60 -31.70
CA LEU A 184 -36.48 3.09 -31.20
C LEU A 184 -35.72 4.15 -30.35
N VAL A 185 -35.83 5.44 -30.73
CA VAL A 185 -35.19 6.54 -29.98
C VAL A 185 -35.75 6.65 -28.58
N VAL A 186 -37.06 6.53 -28.43
CA VAL A 186 -37.74 6.53 -27.10
C VAL A 186 -37.34 5.33 -26.27
N LEU A 187 -37.20 4.15 -26.89
CA LEU A 187 -36.72 2.95 -26.18
C LEU A 187 -35.30 3.08 -25.67
N VAL A 188 -34.40 3.64 -26.47
CA VAL A 188 -33.00 3.89 -26.06
C VAL A 188 -32.95 4.95 -24.95
N ALA A 189 -33.73 6.04 -25.08
CA ALA A 189 -33.81 7.06 -24.05
C ALA A 189 -34.34 6.48 -22.71
N LEU A 190 -35.37 5.63 -22.79
CA LEU A 190 -35.94 4.96 -21.64
C LEU A 190 -34.92 4.04 -20.97
N LEU A 191 -34.19 3.25 -21.75
CA LEU A 191 -33.13 2.37 -21.24
C LEU A 191 -32.04 3.15 -20.48
N VAL A 192 -31.58 4.27 -21.07
CA VAL A 192 -30.55 5.13 -20.45
C VAL A 192 -31.08 5.75 -19.14
N CYS A 193 -32.34 6.18 -19.09
CA CYS A 193 -32.94 6.73 -17.89
C CYS A 193 -33.15 5.69 -16.77
N LEU A 194 -33.43 4.45 -17.13
CA LEU A 194 -33.69 3.38 -16.16
C LEU A 194 -32.41 2.81 -15.53
N ILE A 195 -31.25 2.89 -16.20
CA ILE A 195 -29.99 2.41 -15.63
C ILE A 195 -29.52 3.37 -14.52
N PRO A 196 -29.40 2.92 -13.26
CA PRO A 196 -29.05 3.79 -12.12
C PRO A 196 -27.55 4.09 -12.08
N THR A 197 -27.02 4.78 -13.11
CA THR A 197 -25.61 5.13 -13.26
C THR A 197 -25.09 6.06 -12.16
N THR A 198 -25.98 6.90 -11.59
CA THR A 198 -25.65 7.88 -10.56
C THR A 198 -25.23 7.23 -9.24
N ILE A 199 -25.80 6.06 -8.87
CA ILE A 199 -25.48 5.36 -7.63
C ILE A 199 -24.01 4.87 -7.65
N ALA A 200 -23.56 4.29 -8.76
CA ALA A 200 -22.20 3.83 -8.91
C ALA A 200 -21.18 4.98 -8.83
N GLY A 201 -21.50 6.12 -9.45
CA GLY A 201 -20.67 7.33 -9.40
C GLY A 201 -20.60 7.95 -8.00
N LEU A 202 -21.73 8.04 -7.31
CA LEU A 202 -21.82 8.60 -5.96
C LEU A 202 -21.03 7.75 -4.95
N LEU A 203 -21.13 6.43 -5.02
CA LEU A 203 -20.40 5.52 -4.13
C LEU A 203 -18.88 5.69 -4.26
N SER A 204 -18.39 5.82 -5.50
CA SER A 204 -16.96 6.08 -5.75
C SER A 204 -16.52 7.45 -5.21
N ALA A 205 -17.33 8.49 -5.36
CA ALA A 205 -17.03 9.83 -4.87
C ALA A 205 -16.98 9.89 -3.33
N ILE A 206 -17.91 9.24 -2.64
CA ILE A 206 -17.93 9.14 -1.17
C ILE A 206 -16.69 8.40 -0.68
N GLY A 207 -16.34 7.29 -1.32
CA GLY A 207 -15.15 6.52 -0.97
C GLY A 207 -13.85 7.33 -1.08
N VAL A 208 -13.71 8.14 -2.13
CA VAL A 208 -12.53 9.03 -2.31
C VAL A 208 -12.50 10.13 -1.23
N ALA A 209 -13.64 10.72 -0.90
CA ALA A 209 -13.73 11.73 0.15
C ALA A 209 -13.38 11.16 1.53
N GLY A 210 -13.87 9.96 1.85
CA GLY A 210 -13.55 9.24 3.08
C GLY A 210 -12.06 8.94 3.19
N MET A 211 -11.46 8.41 2.13
CA MET A 211 -10.01 8.12 2.08
C MET A 211 -9.15 9.36 2.27
N SER A 212 -9.56 10.50 1.70
CA SER A 212 -8.85 11.78 1.89
C SER A 212 -8.85 12.21 3.38
N ARG A 213 -9.93 11.99 4.10
CA ARG A 213 -10.02 12.28 5.54
C ARG A 213 -9.14 11.34 6.37
N MET A 214 -9.09 10.06 6.04
CA MET A 214 -8.23 9.10 6.74
C MET A 214 -6.75 9.40 6.53
N MET A 215 -6.33 9.80 5.32
CA MET A 215 -4.96 10.23 5.06
C MET A 215 -4.56 11.47 5.86
N GLN A 216 -5.49 12.41 6.09
CA GLN A 216 -5.25 13.56 6.97
C GLN A 216 -5.06 13.16 8.44
N ALA A 217 -5.59 12.01 8.84
CA ALA A 217 -5.41 11.40 10.16
C ALA A 217 -4.22 10.41 10.22
N ASN A 218 -3.31 10.45 9.24
CA ASN A 218 -2.15 9.54 9.11
C ASN A 218 -2.51 8.04 9.03
N VAL A 219 -3.72 7.73 8.56
CA VAL A 219 -4.15 6.35 8.30
C VAL A 219 -4.06 6.05 6.82
N ILE A 220 -3.28 5.04 6.46
CA ILE A 220 -3.14 4.59 5.07
C ILE A 220 -4.32 3.66 4.75
N ALA A 221 -5.25 4.14 3.93
CA ALA A 221 -6.33 3.31 3.39
C ALA A 221 -5.97 2.82 1.98
N THR A 222 -6.00 1.51 1.76
CA THR A 222 -5.66 0.90 0.48
C THR A 222 -6.75 1.00 -0.57
N SER A 223 -7.98 1.34 -0.17
CA SER A 223 -9.09 1.63 -1.10
C SER A 223 -10.05 2.65 -0.49
N GLY A 224 -10.61 3.53 -1.33
CA GLY A 224 -11.61 4.53 -0.93
C GLY A 224 -12.97 3.94 -0.51
N ARG A 225 -13.13 2.63 -0.57
CA ARG A 225 -14.36 1.90 -0.19
C ARG A 225 -14.19 1.07 1.08
N ALA A 226 -12.99 1.09 1.67
CA ALA A 226 -12.71 0.47 2.96
C ALA A 226 -12.98 1.43 4.14
N VAL A 227 -13.53 2.59 3.83
CA VAL A 227 -13.82 3.69 4.76
C VAL A 227 -15.31 3.76 5.05
#